data_421d43ed7fd223bb93e6bb72e6783adc
#
_entry.id   421d43ed7fd223bb93e6bb72e6783adc
#
_cell.length_a   1.000
_cell.length_b   1.000
_cell.length_c   1.000
_cell.angle_alpha   90.00
_cell.angle_beta   90.00
_cell.angle_gamma   90.00
#
_symmetry.space_group_name_H-M   'P 1'
#
loop_
_entity.id
_entity.type
_entity.pdbx_description
1 polymer ?
#
loop_
_entity_poly.entity_id
_entity_poly.type
_entity_poly.pdbx_seq_one_letter_code
_entity_poly.pdbx_strand_id
1 'polypeptide(L)'
;MLNDKPKLLKSYRVMKSIRDFEMRISKEFALGTVPGMTHLYVGQEAVAAGICADLTELDYIASTHRGHGHCIAKGCDIRGMAMELFRKAEGLCKGKGGSMHIAVSYTHLTLPTILLV
;
A
#
# COMPACT_ATOMS: atom_id res chain seq x y z
N MET A 1 17.72 5.37 16.79
CA MET A 1 17.21 4.62 15.63
C MET A 1 18.11 3.45 15.24
N LEU A 2 19.38 3.68 15.01
CA LEU A 2 20.30 2.60 14.57
C LEU A 2 20.53 1.47 15.60
N ASN A 3 20.25 1.70 16.87
CA ASN A 3 20.42 0.72 17.94
C ASN A 3 19.12 0.00 18.35
N ASP A 4 18.00 0.31 17.71
CA ASP A 4 16.71 -0.34 17.99
C ASP A 4 16.48 -1.51 17.03
N LYS A 5 17.07 -2.65 17.36
CA LYS A 5 16.97 -3.87 16.56
C LYS A 5 15.53 -4.30 16.28
N PRO A 6 14.59 -4.31 17.22
CA PRO A 6 13.19 -4.64 16.94
C PRO A 6 12.56 -3.72 15.89
N LYS A 7 12.81 -2.42 15.97
CA LYS A 7 12.30 -1.45 15.01
C LYS A 7 12.89 -1.64 13.62
N LEU A 8 14.19 -1.89 13.54
CA LEU A 8 14.87 -2.19 12.27
C LEU A 8 14.31 -3.45 11.62
N LEU A 9 14.09 -4.51 12.40
CA LEU A 9 13.49 -5.75 11.90
C LEU A 9 12.05 -5.54 11.42
N LYS A 10 11.25 -4.74 12.13
CA LYS A 10 9.91 -4.36 11.70
C LYS A 10 9.95 -3.63 10.35
N SER A 11 10.80 -2.62 10.24
CA SER A 11 10.97 -1.85 8.98
C SER A 11 11.41 -2.74 7.83
N TYR A 12 12.36 -3.65 8.07
CA TYR A 12 12.79 -4.62 7.06
C TYR A 12 11.64 -5.53 6.59
N ARG A 13 10.83 -6.05 7.52
CA ARG A 13 9.66 -6.87 7.18
C ARG A 13 8.65 -6.09 6.35
N VAL A 14 8.40 -4.83 6.68
CA VAL A 14 7.52 -3.95 5.90
C VAL A 14 8.06 -3.77 4.48
N MET A 15 9.35 -3.45 4.34
CA MET A 15 9.98 -3.31 3.03
C MET A 15 9.87 -4.59 2.20
N LYS A 16 10.12 -5.73 2.82
CA LYS A 16 10.02 -7.05 2.18
C LYS A 16 8.60 -7.34 1.73
N SER A 17 7.61 -7.07 2.59
CA SER A 17 6.19 -7.25 2.26
C SER A 17 5.76 -6.36 1.09
N ILE A 18 6.19 -5.11 1.06
CA ILE A 18 5.92 -4.20 -0.07
C ILE A 18 6.52 -4.77 -1.35
N ARG A 19 7.80 -5.16 -1.33
CA ARG A 19 8.49 -5.70 -2.51
C ARG A 19 7.78 -6.95 -3.04
N ASP A 20 7.46 -7.90 -2.17
CA ASP A 20 6.84 -9.17 -2.57
C ASP A 20 5.44 -8.95 -3.13
N PHE A 21 4.64 -8.10 -2.50
CA PHE A 21 3.33 -7.73 -2.99
C PHE A 21 3.41 -7.10 -4.39
N GLU A 22 4.24 -6.09 -4.55
CA GLU A 22 4.36 -5.35 -5.81
C GLU A 22 4.90 -6.23 -6.94
N MET A 23 5.89 -7.08 -6.66
CA MET A 23 6.43 -8.00 -7.66
C MET A 23 5.38 -9.03 -8.10
N ARG A 24 4.51 -9.47 -7.17
CA ARG A 24 3.40 -10.35 -7.52
C ARG A 24 2.36 -9.62 -8.37
N ILE A 25 1.97 -8.41 -7.98
CA ILE A 25 1.02 -7.58 -8.74
C ILE A 25 1.57 -7.27 -10.13
N SER A 26 2.87 -7.01 -10.25
CA SER A 26 3.52 -6.79 -11.55
C SER A 26 3.34 -8.00 -12.49
N LYS A 27 3.53 -9.21 -11.98
CA LYS A 27 3.31 -10.45 -12.76
C LYS A 27 1.86 -10.60 -13.18
N GLU A 28 0.92 -10.41 -12.26
CA GLU A 28 -0.50 -10.53 -12.54
C GLU A 28 -0.97 -9.46 -13.55
N PHE A 29 -0.43 -8.24 -13.44
CA PHE A 29 -0.71 -7.19 -14.40
C PHE A 29 -0.20 -7.55 -15.81
N ALA A 30 1.01 -8.09 -15.91
CA ALA A 30 1.57 -8.57 -17.19
C ALA A 30 0.76 -9.71 -17.81
N LEU A 31 0.09 -10.53 -17.00
CA LEU A 31 -0.82 -11.59 -17.45
C LEU A 31 -2.22 -11.05 -17.82
N GLY A 32 -2.50 -9.77 -17.61
CA GLY A 32 -3.80 -9.16 -17.87
C GLY A 32 -4.89 -9.51 -16.84
N THR A 33 -4.53 -10.10 -15.71
CA THR A 33 -5.48 -10.50 -14.67
C THR A 33 -5.85 -9.33 -13.73
N VAL A 34 -5.02 -8.30 -13.66
CA VAL A 34 -5.31 -7.06 -12.92
C VAL A 34 -5.82 -6.01 -13.92
N PRO A 35 -7.09 -5.62 -13.85
CA PRO A 35 -7.67 -4.66 -14.78
C PRO A 35 -7.26 -3.22 -14.48
N GLY A 36 -7.27 -2.39 -15.50
CA GLY A 36 -6.98 -0.95 -15.39
C GLY A 36 -5.50 -0.66 -15.37
N MET A 37 -5.13 0.45 -14.77
CA MET A 37 -3.74 0.87 -14.61
C MET A 37 -3.24 0.58 -13.21
N THR A 38 -1.99 0.17 -13.09
CA THR A 38 -1.33 -0.13 -11.82
C THR A 38 -0.04 0.66 -11.71
N HIS A 39 0.12 1.37 -10.59
CA HIS A 39 1.32 2.13 -10.29
C HIS A 39 2.07 1.45 -9.14
N LEU A 40 3.14 0.75 -9.49
CA LEU A 40 3.95 -0.02 -8.53
C LEU A 40 4.79 0.90 -7.63
N TYR A 41 5.01 0.44 -6.42
CA TYR A 41 5.85 1.10 -5.40
C TYR A 41 7.29 0.52 -5.35
N VAL A 42 7.65 -0.34 -6.27
CA VAL A 42 8.97 -0.99 -6.35
C VAL A 42 10.08 0.05 -6.39
N GLY A 43 11.08 -0.11 -5.53
CA GLY A 43 12.21 0.81 -5.40
C GLY A 43 12.03 1.92 -4.36
N GLN A 44 10.85 2.09 -3.78
CA GLN A 44 10.54 3.12 -2.78
C GLN A 44 10.17 2.54 -1.42
N GLU A 45 10.43 1.26 -1.18
CA GLU A 45 10.02 0.54 0.01
C GLU A 45 10.53 1.20 1.30
N ALA A 46 11.78 1.67 1.27
CA ALA A 46 12.40 2.31 2.42
C ALA A 46 11.73 3.65 2.79
N VAL A 47 11.18 4.36 1.82
CA VAL A 47 10.46 5.62 2.05
C VAL A 47 9.20 5.35 2.87
N ALA A 48 8.36 4.42 2.42
CA ALA A 48 7.15 4.05 3.14
C ALA A 48 7.45 3.47 4.52
N ALA A 49 8.38 2.52 4.60
CA ALA A 49 8.76 1.90 5.87
C ALA A 49 9.35 2.90 6.86
N GLY A 50 10.20 3.82 6.39
CA GLY A 50 10.83 4.83 7.24
C GLY A 50 9.84 5.86 7.78
N ILE A 51 9.01 6.44 6.91
CA ILE A 51 8.00 7.43 7.33
C ILE A 51 6.98 6.82 8.28
N CYS A 52 6.51 5.61 8.00
CA CYS A 52 5.48 4.97 8.82
C CYS A 52 6.03 4.25 10.07
N ALA A 53 7.35 4.19 10.27
CA ALA A 53 7.96 3.42 11.36
C ALA A 53 7.49 3.85 12.74
N ASP A 54 7.25 5.14 12.94
CA ASP A 54 6.84 5.75 14.20
C ASP A 54 5.37 6.19 14.22
N LEU A 55 4.63 5.95 13.15
CA LEU A 55 3.22 6.29 13.07
C LEU A 55 2.36 5.25 13.80
N THR A 56 1.29 5.73 14.38
CA THR A 56 0.25 4.94 15.03
C THR A 56 -1.01 4.85 14.16
N GLU A 57 -2.01 4.12 14.61
CA GLU A 57 -3.32 4.07 13.94
C GLU A 57 -4.05 5.42 13.96
N LEU A 58 -3.70 6.30 14.89
CA LEU A 58 -4.31 7.62 15.03
C LEU A 58 -3.73 8.66 14.06
N ASP A 59 -2.59 8.36 13.45
CA ASP A 59 -1.91 9.26 12.54
C ASP A 59 -2.47 9.16 11.13
N TYR A 60 -2.65 10.30 10.49
CA TYR A 60 -3.10 10.40 9.10
C TYR A 60 -1.91 10.53 8.17
N ILE A 61 -1.99 9.88 7.03
CA ILE A 61 -1.05 10.06 5.95
C ILE A 61 -1.78 10.39 4.65
N ALA A 62 -1.09 11.09 3.77
CA ALA A 62 -1.53 11.39 2.43
C ALA A 62 -0.57 10.75 1.43
N SER A 63 -1.11 10.26 0.33
CA SER A 63 -0.34 9.57 -0.69
C SER A 63 -0.73 10.03 -2.08
N THR A 64 0.20 9.92 -3.01
CA THR A 64 -0.04 10.12 -4.44
C THR A 64 -0.58 8.83 -5.09
N HIS A 65 -0.55 8.77 -6.41
CA HIS A 65 -0.97 7.60 -7.20
C HIS A 65 -0.15 6.31 -6.94
N ARG A 66 0.99 6.38 -6.23
CA ARG A 66 1.80 5.23 -5.81
C ARG A 66 1.59 4.96 -4.31
N GLY A 67 0.37 4.59 -3.94
CA GLY A 67 -0.04 4.44 -2.54
C GLY A 67 0.12 3.04 -1.94
N HIS A 68 0.43 2.00 -2.72
CA HIS A 68 0.47 0.61 -2.22
C HIS A 68 1.43 0.43 -1.04
N GLY A 69 2.66 0.94 -1.17
CA GLY A 69 3.65 0.86 -0.11
C GLY A 69 3.23 1.59 1.16
N HIS A 70 2.60 2.74 1.03
CA HIS A 70 2.07 3.50 2.16
C HIS A 70 0.94 2.74 2.87
N CYS A 71 0.04 2.10 2.12
CA CYS A 71 -1.02 1.27 2.68
C CYS A 71 -0.44 0.12 3.50
N ILE A 72 0.51 -0.63 2.93
CA ILE A 72 1.17 -1.75 3.61
C ILE A 72 1.90 -1.27 4.85
N ALA A 73 2.67 -0.19 4.74
CA ALA A 73 3.43 0.36 5.87
C ALA A 73 2.53 0.87 7.01
N LYS A 74 1.32 1.35 6.70
CA LYS A 74 0.29 1.74 7.67
C LYS A 74 -0.51 0.57 8.24
N GLY A 75 -0.28 -0.65 7.76
CA GLY A 75 -0.91 -1.85 8.30
C GLY A 75 -2.22 -2.25 7.61
N CYS A 76 -2.47 -1.79 6.38
CA CYS A 76 -3.61 -2.26 5.61
C CYS A 76 -3.53 -3.77 5.37
N ASP A 77 -4.68 -4.42 5.34
CA ASP A 77 -4.76 -5.84 5.00
C ASP A 77 -4.33 -6.09 3.55
N ILE A 78 -3.22 -6.81 3.40
CA ILE A 78 -2.62 -7.11 2.09
C ILE A 78 -3.58 -7.93 1.21
N ARG A 79 -4.36 -8.83 1.82
CA ARG A 79 -5.36 -9.61 1.09
C ARG A 79 -6.46 -8.70 0.56
N GLY A 80 -6.99 -7.81 1.39
CA GLY A 80 -7.99 -6.82 0.98
C GLY A 80 -7.47 -5.90 -0.12
N MET A 81 -6.19 -5.51 -0.06
CA MET A 81 -5.53 -4.75 -1.12
C MET A 81 -5.48 -5.53 -2.44
N ALA A 82 -5.07 -6.79 -2.41
CA ALA A 82 -5.05 -7.65 -3.60
C ALA A 82 -6.46 -7.79 -4.19
N MET A 83 -7.45 -8.09 -3.36
CA MET A 83 -8.85 -8.19 -3.78
C MET A 83 -9.35 -6.90 -4.45
N GLU A 84 -8.93 -5.73 -3.92
CA GLU A 84 -9.25 -4.44 -4.53
C GLU A 84 -8.67 -4.29 -5.93
N LEU A 85 -7.39 -4.64 -6.11
CA LEU A 85 -6.73 -4.59 -7.42
C LEU A 85 -7.37 -5.55 -8.44
N PHE A 86 -7.83 -6.69 -7.99
CA PHE A 86 -8.57 -7.66 -8.82
C PHE A 86 -10.06 -7.30 -8.99
N ARG A 87 -10.50 -6.13 -8.53
CA ARG A 87 -11.89 -5.65 -8.64
C ARG A 87 -12.91 -6.57 -7.99
N LYS A 88 -12.54 -7.20 -6.87
CA LYS A 88 -13.45 -8.07 -6.11
C LYS A 88 -14.27 -7.28 -5.09
N ALA A 89 -15.49 -7.77 -4.80
CA ALA A 89 -16.37 -7.15 -3.82
C ALA A 89 -15.79 -7.15 -2.40
N GLU A 90 -14.89 -8.09 -2.11
CA GLU A 90 -14.19 -8.23 -0.84
C GLU A 90 -12.98 -7.30 -0.72
N GLY A 91 -12.67 -6.52 -1.75
CA GLY A 91 -11.61 -5.51 -1.72
C GLY A 91 -11.92 -4.39 -0.74
N LEU A 92 -10.87 -3.66 -0.32
CA LEU A 92 -10.97 -2.58 0.68
C LEU A 92 -11.96 -1.47 0.29
N CYS A 93 -12.13 -1.22 -1.01
CA CYS A 93 -13.11 -0.29 -1.58
C CYS A 93 -14.14 -1.03 -2.45
N LYS A 94 -14.44 -2.27 -2.12
CA LYS A 94 -15.41 -3.11 -2.84
C LYS A 94 -15.10 -3.26 -4.34
N GLY A 95 -13.82 -3.24 -4.70
CA GLY A 95 -13.35 -3.34 -6.07
C GLY A 95 -13.53 -2.08 -6.92
N LYS A 96 -13.94 -0.97 -6.32
CA LYS A 96 -14.23 0.29 -7.04
C LYS A 96 -13.05 1.24 -7.14
N GLY A 97 -12.12 1.18 -6.18
CA GLY A 97 -10.98 2.09 -6.10
C GLY A 97 -9.81 1.73 -7.02
N GLY A 98 -9.46 0.47 -7.06
CA GLY A 98 -8.31 -0.03 -7.81
C GLY A 98 -6.98 0.44 -7.24
N SER A 99 -5.95 0.55 -8.08
CA SER A 99 -4.58 0.86 -7.67
C SER A 99 -4.42 2.25 -7.03
N MET A 100 -5.05 3.26 -7.58
CA MET A 100 -4.87 4.66 -7.13
C MET A 100 -5.73 5.01 -5.91
N HIS A 101 -6.82 4.30 -5.69
CA HIS A 101 -7.76 4.53 -4.60
C HIS A 101 -7.97 3.26 -3.78
N ILE A 102 -6.87 2.57 -3.48
CA ILE A 102 -6.85 1.21 -2.96
C ILE A 102 -7.42 1.08 -1.54
N ALA A 103 -7.35 2.15 -0.76
CA ALA A 103 -7.87 2.17 0.62
C ALA A 103 -8.64 3.43 0.91
N VAL A 104 -9.79 3.28 1.58
CA VAL A 104 -10.53 4.38 2.20
C VAL A 104 -10.57 4.14 3.69
N SER A 105 -9.95 5.04 4.38
CA SER A 105 -10.14 5.54 5.74
C SER A 105 -10.42 4.65 6.94
N TYR A 106 -10.43 3.35 6.91
CA TYR A 106 -10.45 2.58 8.16
C TYR A 106 -9.11 2.63 8.89
N THR A 107 -8.06 3.03 8.19
CA THR A 107 -6.70 3.15 8.72
C THR A 107 -6.19 4.59 8.69
N HIS A 108 -7.08 5.56 8.61
CA HIS A 108 -6.71 6.97 8.50
C HIS A 108 -5.77 7.28 7.33
N LEU A 109 -5.96 6.59 6.22
CA LEU A 109 -5.27 6.85 4.97
C LEU A 109 -6.15 7.78 4.14
N THR A 110 -5.84 9.06 4.13
CA THR A 110 -6.49 10.00 3.22
C THR A 110 -5.72 10.05 1.91
N LEU A 111 -6.44 9.87 0.81
CA LEU A 111 -5.88 10.05 -0.54
C LEU A 111 -6.24 11.45 -1.01
N PRO A 112 -5.32 12.42 -0.98
CA PRO A 112 -5.62 13.79 -1.42
C PRO A 112 -5.89 13.88 -2.93
N THR A 113 -5.57 12.84 -3.67
CA THR A 113 -5.85 12.72 -5.10
C THR A 113 -7.33 12.84 -5.45
N ILE A 114 -8.24 12.59 -4.53
CA ILE A 114 -9.68 12.77 -4.75
C ILE A 114 -10.06 14.25 -4.79
N LEU A 115 -9.24 15.13 -4.20
CA LEU A 115 -9.50 16.57 -4.12
C LEU A 115 -8.76 17.39 -5.18
N LEU A 116 -7.85 16.77 -5.92
CA LEU A 116 -7.02 17.45 -6.93
C LEU A 116 -7.38 17.09 -8.38
N VAL A 117 -8.38 16.26 -8.55
CA VAL A 117 -8.97 15.92 -9.84
C VAL A 117 -10.34 16.53 -9.94
#